data_cf9530d7e4c905c45142f9fe3a454597
#
_entry.id   cf9530d7e4c905c45142f9fe3a454597
#
_cell.length_a   1.000
_cell.length_b   1.000
_cell.length_c   1.000
_cell.angle_alpha   90.00
_cell.angle_beta   90.00
_cell.angle_gamma   90.00
#
_symmetry.space_group_name_H-M   'P 1'
#
loop_
_entity.id
_entity.type
_entity.pdbx_description
1 polymer ?
#
loop_
_entity_poly.entity_id
_entity_poly.type
_entity_poly.pdbx_seq_one_letter_code
_entity_poly.pdbx_strand_id
1 'polypeptide(L)'
;AFVPADALGVSGVLATVAAGIYMGIRVPRVIPSRARLEGYIVWDLIGFIVNAILFVLVGLQLRAAIDGLSGYPVIALTGYAVAVAGAVIGVRLVWFLVLPYVIRAIDRRPAQRARRVGARLRLVAAWSGMRGAVSLAVALAVPLTTGAGASFPQRDLIIFLTFSVIFCTLVLQGLSLPALIRRLGVSDDGSDEEEEEIRGRLAATEAALARIDDLAAEEWTRDETLERMRNLYEYRMRRLAARAGTIEDDGYEERSLAYQQMVQLVLGAQREALLRMRSDGKLSNELVHRIVRELDLEEARLEI
;
A
#
# COMPACT_ATOMS: atom_id res chain seq x y z
N ALA A 1 -19.05 9.63 -0.52
CA ALA A 1 -19.61 8.42 -1.16
C ALA A 1 -20.56 7.65 -0.23
N PHE A 2 -20.19 7.47 1.06
CA PHE A 2 -21.00 6.68 2.01
C PHE A 2 -22.41 7.29 2.20
N VAL A 3 -22.49 8.50 2.74
CA VAL A 3 -23.76 9.14 3.12
C VAL A 3 -24.80 9.22 1.99
N PRO A 4 -24.45 9.69 0.76
CA PRO A 4 -25.43 9.72 -0.32
C PRO A 4 -25.89 8.32 -0.76
N ALA A 5 -25.02 7.32 -0.71
CA ALA A 5 -25.37 5.95 -1.09
C ALA A 5 -26.33 5.32 -0.07
N ASP A 6 -26.06 5.52 1.21
CA ASP A 6 -26.90 5.07 2.31
C ASP A 6 -28.29 5.72 2.26
N ALA A 7 -28.36 7.03 1.99
CA ALA A 7 -29.62 7.76 1.81
C ALA A 7 -30.45 7.26 0.62
N LEU A 8 -29.81 6.68 -0.40
CA LEU A 8 -30.46 6.05 -1.55
C LEU A 8 -30.83 4.57 -1.33
N GLY A 9 -30.58 4.02 -0.13
CA GLY A 9 -30.86 2.63 0.22
C GLY A 9 -29.90 1.62 -0.42
N VAL A 10 -28.72 2.08 -0.90
CA VAL A 10 -27.65 1.19 -1.43
C VAL A 10 -26.48 1.13 -0.46
N SER A 11 -25.63 0.11 -0.63
CA SER A 11 -24.48 -0.09 0.29
C SER A 11 -23.48 1.08 0.26
N GLY A 12 -23.44 1.87 1.33
CA GLY A 12 -22.47 2.95 1.51
C GLY A 12 -21.01 2.44 1.50
N VAL A 13 -20.77 1.21 2.01
CA VAL A 13 -19.44 0.58 2.01
C VAL A 13 -18.98 0.30 0.59
N LEU A 14 -19.81 -0.32 -0.25
CA LEU A 14 -19.45 -0.58 -1.65
C LEU A 14 -19.25 0.71 -2.43
N ALA A 15 -20.08 1.72 -2.20
CA ALA A 15 -19.93 3.04 -2.82
C ALA A 15 -18.59 3.70 -2.43
N THR A 16 -18.16 3.57 -1.18
CA THR A 16 -16.87 4.12 -0.73
C THR A 16 -15.68 3.36 -1.34
N VAL A 17 -15.76 2.04 -1.44
CA VAL A 17 -14.72 1.23 -2.09
C VAL A 17 -14.62 1.58 -3.58
N ALA A 18 -15.74 1.68 -4.28
CA ALA A 18 -15.76 2.07 -5.70
C ALA A 18 -15.18 3.48 -5.92
N ALA A 19 -15.54 4.43 -5.04
CA ALA A 19 -14.99 5.78 -5.08
C ALA A 19 -13.47 5.78 -4.82
N GLY A 20 -12.99 4.98 -3.86
CA GLY A 20 -11.55 4.83 -3.56
C GLY A 20 -10.77 4.27 -4.76
N ILE A 21 -11.27 3.23 -5.41
CA ILE A 21 -10.66 2.66 -6.62
C ILE A 21 -10.64 3.69 -7.76
N TYR A 22 -11.75 4.38 -7.99
CA TYR A 22 -11.84 5.41 -9.03
C TYR A 22 -10.83 6.55 -8.77
N MET A 23 -10.77 7.04 -7.53
CA MET A 23 -9.81 8.07 -7.14
C MET A 23 -8.37 7.58 -7.32
N GLY A 24 -8.04 6.37 -6.90
CA GLY A 24 -6.70 5.77 -7.08
C GLY A 24 -6.23 5.79 -8.54
N ILE A 25 -7.14 5.52 -9.49
CA ILE A 25 -6.84 5.55 -10.92
C ILE A 25 -6.69 6.98 -11.45
N ARG A 26 -7.47 7.94 -10.93
CA ARG A 26 -7.53 9.32 -11.45
C ARG A 26 -6.54 10.29 -10.80
N VAL A 27 -6.21 10.10 -9.53
CA VAL A 27 -5.32 10.97 -8.75
C VAL A 27 -3.99 11.28 -9.46
N PRO A 28 -3.28 10.30 -10.07
CA PRO A 28 -2.03 10.60 -10.76
C PRO A 28 -2.14 11.58 -11.92
N ARG A 29 -3.35 11.71 -12.52
CA ARG A 29 -3.60 12.57 -13.68
C ARG A 29 -4.16 13.94 -13.32
N VAL A 30 -4.85 14.05 -12.18
CA VAL A 30 -5.64 15.25 -11.83
C VAL A 30 -4.95 16.09 -10.76
N ILE A 31 -4.25 15.43 -9.81
CA ILE A 31 -3.64 16.13 -8.68
C ILE A 31 -2.18 16.46 -8.99
N PRO A 32 -1.75 17.73 -8.81
CA PRO A 32 -0.37 18.14 -8.96
C PRO A 32 0.57 17.32 -8.08
N SER A 33 1.80 17.08 -8.54
CA SER A 33 2.80 16.23 -7.87
C SER A 33 3.03 16.61 -6.40
N ARG A 34 3.13 17.91 -6.10
CA ARG A 34 3.32 18.43 -4.74
C ARG A 34 2.19 18.02 -3.79
N ALA A 35 0.94 18.29 -4.20
CA ALA A 35 -0.23 17.95 -3.40
C ALA A 35 -0.39 16.42 -3.24
N ARG A 36 0.04 15.65 -4.23
CA ARG A 36 0.01 14.18 -4.18
C ARG A 36 1.02 13.62 -3.18
N LEU A 37 2.26 14.13 -3.16
CA LEU A 37 3.28 13.71 -2.19
C LEU A 37 2.85 14.02 -0.75
N GLU A 38 2.36 15.24 -0.51
CA GLU A 38 1.85 15.63 0.81
C GLU A 38 0.60 14.79 1.19
N GLY A 39 -0.25 14.49 0.20
CA GLY A 39 -1.46 13.71 0.37
C GLY A 39 -1.22 12.27 0.84
N TYR A 40 -0.19 11.58 0.35
CA TYR A 40 0.12 10.22 0.78
C TYR A 40 0.47 10.16 2.28
N ILE A 41 1.34 11.07 2.74
CA ILE A 41 1.75 11.12 4.16
C ILE A 41 0.54 11.39 5.07
N VAL A 42 -0.31 12.35 4.67
CA VAL A 42 -1.52 12.70 5.43
C VAL A 42 -2.50 11.51 5.45
N TRP A 43 -2.65 10.81 4.32
CA TRP A 43 -3.56 9.68 4.21
C TRP A 43 -3.12 8.48 5.07
N ASP A 44 -1.83 8.20 5.11
CA ASP A 44 -1.26 7.16 5.96
C ASP A 44 -1.48 7.48 7.45
N LEU A 45 -1.26 8.74 7.84
CA LEU A 45 -1.52 9.20 9.21
C LEU A 45 -3.00 9.09 9.59
N ILE A 46 -3.91 9.54 8.71
CA ILE A 46 -5.36 9.41 8.91
C ILE A 46 -5.74 7.93 9.03
N GLY A 47 -5.21 7.08 8.15
CA GLY A 47 -5.45 5.64 8.19
C GLY A 47 -5.03 5.02 9.53
N PHE A 48 -3.85 5.39 10.02
CA PHE A 48 -3.37 4.94 11.33
C PHE A 48 -4.28 5.39 12.48
N ILE A 49 -4.64 6.68 12.53
CA ILE A 49 -5.50 7.24 13.58
C ILE A 49 -6.89 6.59 13.56
N VAL A 50 -7.50 6.47 12.38
CA VAL A 50 -8.84 5.86 12.23
C VAL A 50 -8.82 4.39 12.68
N ASN A 51 -7.80 3.63 12.30
CA ASN A 51 -7.65 2.25 12.75
C ASN A 51 -7.48 2.17 14.28
N ALA A 52 -6.65 3.04 14.87
CA ALA A 52 -6.46 3.08 16.30
C ALA A 52 -7.79 3.38 17.06
N ILE A 53 -8.55 4.38 16.61
CA ILE A 53 -9.85 4.72 17.17
C ILE A 53 -10.82 3.54 17.03
N LEU A 54 -10.87 2.89 15.89
CA LEU A 54 -11.71 1.73 15.67
C LEU A 54 -11.38 0.61 16.66
N PHE A 55 -10.11 0.28 16.87
CA PHE A 55 -9.73 -0.75 17.84
C PHE A 55 -10.09 -0.38 19.29
N VAL A 56 -9.99 0.88 19.68
CA VAL A 56 -10.43 1.34 21.00
C VAL A 56 -11.95 1.20 21.16
N LEU A 57 -12.72 1.66 20.17
CA LEU A 57 -14.20 1.55 20.19
C LEU A 57 -14.66 0.09 20.30
N VAL A 58 -13.92 -0.79 19.65
CA VAL A 58 -14.14 -2.24 19.73
C VAL A 58 -13.92 -2.78 21.11
N GLY A 59 -12.79 -2.43 21.71
CA GLY A 59 -12.49 -2.88 23.07
C GLY A 59 -13.58 -2.44 24.06
N LEU A 60 -14.08 -1.20 23.91
CA LEU A 60 -15.17 -0.68 24.72
C LEU A 60 -16.50 -1.45 24.53
N GLN A 61 -16.82 -1.76 23.26
CA GLN A 61 -18.07 -2.45 22.92
C GLN A 61 -18.03 -3.93 23.34
N LEU A 62 -16.85 -4.54 23.39
CA LEU A 62 -16.69 -5.94 23.76
C LEU A 62 -17.21 -6.22 25.16
N ARG A 63 -16.96 -5.32 26.13
CA ARG A 63 -17.44 -5.47 27.48
C ARG A 63 -18.99 -5.50 27.54
N ALA A 64 -19.62 -4.56 26.84
CA ALA A 64 -21.08 -4.52 26.77
C ALA A 64 -21.66 -5.77 26.09
N ALA A 65 -21.00 -6.28 25.04
CA ALA A 65 -21.42 -7.51 24.38
C ALA A 65 -21.28 -8.74 25.29
N ILE A 66 -20.21 -8.83 26.09
CA ILE A 66 -20.04 -9.93 27.07
C ILE A 66 -21.09 -9.88 28.16
N ASP A 67 -21.38 -8.69 28.70
CA ASP A 67 -22.40 -8.50 29.71
C ASP A 67 -23.80 -8.92 29.20
N GLY A 68 -24.11 -8.66 27.91
CA GLY A 68 -25.33 -9.10 27.24
C GLY A 68 -25.44 -10.62 27.02
N LEU A 69 -24.32 -11.35 27.14
CA LEU A 69 -24.26 -12.82 26.97
C LEU A 69 -24.27 -13.62 28.25
N SER A 70 -24.62 -13.00 29.38
CA SER A 70 -24.68 -13.60 30.74
C SER A 70 -25.55 -14.88 30.81
N GLY A 71 -26.49 -15.08 29.88
CA GLY A 71 -27.33 -16.28 29.78
C GLY A 71 -26.66 -17.48 29.07
N TYR A 72 -25.47 -17.33 28.52
CA TYR A 72 -24.75 -18.39 27.83
C TYR A 72 -23.64 -18.98 28.69
N PRO A 73 -23.48 -20.30 28.75
CA PRO A 73 -22.33 -20.90 29.42
C PRO A 73 -21.04 -20.57 28.66
N VAL A 74 -19.97 -20.22 29.39
CA VAL A 74 -18.68 -19.81 28.83
C VAL A 74 -18.13 -20.87 27.83
N ILE A 75 -18.34 -22.17 28.14
CA ILE A 75 -17.90 -23.25 27.28
C ILE A 75 -18.60 -23.24 25.90
N ALA A 76 -19.88 -22.86 25.86
CA ALA A 76 -20.61 -22.76 24.60
C ALA A 76 -20.13 -21.55 23.78
N LEU A 77 -19.90 -20.39 24.42
CA LEU A 77 -19.35 -19.20 23.75
C LEU A 77 -17.97 -19.47 23.16
N THR A 78 -17.10 -20.13 23.93
CA THR A 78 -15.77 -20.55 23.44
C THR A 78 -15.89 -21.53 22.27
N GLY A 79 -16.81 -22.49 22.37
CA GLY A 79 -17.09 -23.43 21.29
C GLY A 79 -17.55 -22.74 20.02
N TYR A 80 -18.47 -21.79 20.10
CA TYR A 80 -18.92 -21.00 18.96
C TYR A 80 -17.79 -20.14 18.36
N ALA A 81 -16.99 -19.49 19.22
CA ALA A 81 -15.86 -18.69 18.78
C ALA A 81 -14.83 -19.52 17.99
N VAL A 82 -14.46 -20.69 18.52
CA VAL A 82 -13.52 -21.61 17.86
C VAL A 82 -14.10 -22.16 16.57
N ALA A 83 -15.38 -22.55 16.55
CA ALA A 83 -16.04 -23.06 15.36
C ALA A 83 -16.09 -22.01 14.23
N VAL A 84 -16.50 -20.77 14.55
CA VAL A 84 -16.59 -19.69 13.56
C VAL A 84 -15.20 -19.27 13.08
N ALA A 85 -14.23 -19.09 13.99
CA ALA A 85 -12.85 -18.76 13.61
C ALA A 85 -12.23 -19.88 12.74
N GLY A 86 -12.42 -21.13 13.12
CA GLY A 86 -11.98 -22.30 12.37
C GLY A 86 -12.62 -22.37 10.98
N ALA A 87 -13.92 -22.09 10.88
CA ALA A 87 -14.62 -22.03 9.60
C ALA A 87 -14.08 -20.92 8.69
N VAL A 88 -13.87 -19.71 9.22
CA VAL A 88 -13.32 -18.57 8.46
C VAL A 88 -11.92 -18.89 7.93
N ILE A 89 -11.04 -19.44 8.78
CA ILE A 89 -9.68 -19.82 8.41
C ILE A 89 -9.72 -20.98 7.42
N GLY A 90 -10.53 -22.00 7.70
CA GLY A 90 -10.65 -23.22 6.88
C GLY A 90 -11.18 -22.92 5.47
N VAL A 91 -12.26 -22.17 5.34
CA VAL A 91 -12.80 -21.75 4.04
C VAL A 91 -11.76 -20.96 3.24
N ARG A 92 -11.02 -20.08 3.87
CA ARG A 92 -9.96 -19.31 3.21
C ARG A 92 -8.83 -20.22 2.71
N LEU A 93 -8.36 -21.15 3.55
CA LEU A 93 -7.34 -22.14 3.16
C LEU A 93 -7.81 -22.96 1.97
N VAL A 94 -9.03 -23.52 2.04
CA VAL A 94 -9.62 -24.26 0.92
C VAL A 94 -9.70 -23.41 -0.33
N TRP A 95 -10.16 -22.17 -0.22
CA TRP A 95 -10.23 -21.25 -1.36
C TRP A 95 -8.88 -21.06 -2.05
N PHE A 96 -7.84 -20.68 -1.32
CA PHE A 96 -6.52 -20.43 -1.89
C PHE A 96 -5.81 -21.69 -2.40
N LEU A 97 -6.08 -22.85 -1.80
CA LEU A 97 -5.45 -24.10 -2.20
C LEU A 97 -6.20 -24.79 -3.34
N VAL A 98 -7.54 -24.77 -3.33
CA VAL A 98 -8.37 -25.54 -4.28
C VAL A 98 -8.73 -24.71 -5.51
N LEU A 99 -9.15 -23.45 -5.34
CA LEU A 99 -9.64 -22.61 -6.43
C LEU A 99 -8.69 -22.49 -7.63
N PRO A 100 -7.37 -22.34 -7.45
CA PRO A 100 -6.44 -22.31 -8.59
C PRO A 100 -6.44 -23.56 -9.44
N TYR A 101 -6.72 -24.73 -8.84
CA TYR A 101 -6.85 -25.99 -9.60
C TYR A 101 -8.16 -26.03 -10.38
N VAL A 102 -9.25 -25.56 -9.78
CA VAL A 102 -10.56 -25.46 -10.45
C VAL A 102 -10.49 -24.50 -11.63
N ILE A 103 -9.91 -23.30 -11.43
CA ILE A 103 -9.72 -22.32 -12.50
C ILE A 103 -8.89 -22.90 -13.65
N ARG A 104 -7.81 -23.63 -13.34
CA ARG A 104 -6.96 -24.28 -14.35
C ARG A 104 -7.65 -25.40 -15.11
N ALA A 105 -8.59 -26.08 -14.47
CA ALA A 105 -9.38 -27.09 -15.14
C ALA A 105 -10.36 -26.50 -16.15
N ILE A 106 -10.89 -25.30 -15.86
CA ILE A 106 -11.87 -24.56 -16.69
C ILE A 106 -11.14 -23.70 -17.74
N ASP A 107 -10.15 -22.91 -17.34
CA ASP A 107 -9.41 -22.00 -18.21
C ASP A 107 -8.02 -22.56 -18.55
N ARG A 108 -7.86 -23.05 -19.77
CA ARG A 108 -6.62 -23.67 -20.28
C ARG A 108 -5.74 -22.73 -21.09
N ARG A 109 -6.02 -21.43 -21.09
CA ARG A 109 -5.28 -20.43 -21.88
C ARG A 109 -3.80 -20.36 -21.48
N PRO A 110 -2.89 -20.11 -22.45
CA PRO A 110 -1.44 -20.01 -22.17
C PRO A 110 -1.10 -18.95 -21.12
N ALA A 111 -1.82 -17.83 -21.11
CA ALA A 111 -1.66 -16.73 -20.15
C ALA A 111 -1.86 -17.17 -18.68
N GLN A 112 -2.68 -18.20 -18.42
CA GLN A 112 -2.85 -18.80 -17.09
C GLN A 112 -1.64 -19.61 -16.63
N ARG A 113 -0.83 -20.09 -17.55
CA ARG A 113 0.40 -20.83 -17.23
C ARG A 113 1.50 -19.91 -16.71
N ALA A 114 1.56 -18.68 -17.23
CA ALA A 114 2.52 -17.65 -16.81
C ALA A 114 2.23 -17.13 -15.39
N ARG A 115 0.95 -17.18 -14.94
CA ARG A 115 0.52 -16.74 -13.60
C ARG A 115 0.58 -17.83 -12.53
N ARG A 116 1.50 -18.81 -12.64
CA ARG A 116 1.61 -19.90 -11.68
C ARG A 116 2.30 -19.43 -10.39
N VAL A 117 1.50 -19.21 -9.37
CA VAL A 117 2.01 -19.00 -8.00
C VAL A 117 2.28 -20.35 -7.34
N GLY A 118 3.45 -20.54 -6.74
CA GLY A 118 3.86 -21.75 -6.06
C GLY A 118 2.91 -22.11 -4.88
N ALA A 119 2.80 -23.40 -4.55
CA ALA A 119 1.93 -23.85 -3.46
C ALA A 119 2.35 -23.27 -2.10
N ARG A 120 3.65 -23.05 -1.88
CA ARG A 120 4.19 -22.46 -0.64
C ARG A 120 3.72 -21.01 -0.48
N LEU A 121 3.85 -20.18 -1.54
CA LEU A 121 3.42 -18.79 -1.53
C LEU A 121 1.89 -18.68 -1.38
N ARG A 122 1.13 -19.59 -2.03
CA ARG A 122 -0.33 -19.66 -1.85
C ARG A 122 -0.74 -19.98 -0.41
N LEU A 123 0.01 -20.86 0.26
CA LEU A 123 -0.24 -21.18 1.67
C LEU A 123 0.05 -19.97 2.57
N VAL A 124 1.13 -19.23 2.32
CA VAL A 124 1.42 -17.98 3.03
C VAL A 124 0.30 -16.95 2.79
N ALA A 125 -0.12 -16.75 1.54
CA ALA A 125 -1.21 -15.85 1.20
C ALA A 125 -2.57 -16.26 1.82
N ALA A 126 -2.84 -17.55 1.89
CA ALA A 126 -4.03 -18.08 2.57
C ALA A 126 -3.98 -17.80 4.08
N TRP A 127 -2.82 -18.02 4.69
CA TRP A 127 -2.62 -17.82 6.14
C TRP A 127 -2.56 -16.36 6.54
N SER A 128 -2.08 -15.45 5.70
CA SER A 128 -1.98 -14.00 5.95
C SER A 128 -3.32 -13.27 6.00
N GLY A 129 -4.44 -14.00 5.94
CA GLY A 129 -5.81 -13.44 5.87
C GLY A 129 -6.37 -12.89 7.17
N MET A 130 -5.58 -12.14 7.91
CA MET A 130 -6.02 -11.49 9.14
C MET A 130 -7.23 -10.60 8.90
N ARG A 131 -8.21 -10.69 9.80
CA ARG A 131 -9.39 -9.81 9.80
C ARG A 131 -9.09 -8.56 10.60
N GLY A 132 -9.58 -7.41 10.15
CA GLY A 132 -9.29 -6.12 10.77
C GLY A 132 -10.53 -5.28 11.00
N ALA A 133 -10.31 -3.97 11.15
CA ALA A 133 -11.30 -2.96 11.52
C ALA A 133 -12.59 -2.97 10.69
N VAL A 134 -12.50 -3.28 9.38
CA VAL A 134 -13.68 -3.32 8.49
C VAL A 134 -14.70 -4.37 8.94
N SER A 135 -14.25 -5.60 9.30
CA SER A 135 -15.15 -6.65 9.76
C SER A 135 -15.94 -6.25 10.99
N LEU A 136 -15.31 -5.48 11.85
CA LEU A 136 -15.87 -4.99 13.08
C LEU A 136 -16.79 -3.79 12.89
N ALA A 137 -16.40 -2.84 12.02
CA ALA A 137 -17.27 -1.74 11.65
C ALA A 137 -18.62 -2.28 11.08
N VAL A 138 -18.56 -3.33 10.26
CA VAL A 138 -19.76 -4.00 9.73
C VAL A 138 -20.58 -4.68 10.83
N ALA A 139 -19.92 -5.34 11.79
CA ALA A 139 -20.63 -5.95 12.92
C ALA A 139 -21.31 -4.93 13.83
N LEU A 140 -20.66 -3.79 14.05
CA LEU A 140 -21.24 -2.68 14.83
C LEU A 140 -22.37 -1.96 14.10
N ALA A 141 -22.35 -1.98 12.76
CA ALA A 141 -23.41 -1.42 11.92
C ALA A 141 -24.71 -2.25 11.93
N VAL A 142 -24.72 -3.46 12.52
CA VAL A 142 -25.94 -4.22 12.73
C VAL A 142 -26.91 -3.39 13.59
N PRO A 143 -28.14 -3.13 13.11
CA PRO A 143 -29.08 -2.24 13.78
C PRO A 143 -29.46 -2.75 15.18
N LEU A 144 -29.82 -1.85 16.09
CA LEU A 144 -30.29 -2.20 17.43
C LEU A 144 -31.68 -2.84 17.41
N THR A 145 -32.50 -2.43 16.47
CA THR A 145 -33.89 -2.88 16.32
C THR A 145 -34.16 -3.37 14.90
N THR A 146 -35.05 -4.33 14.80
CA THR A 146 -35.60 -4.77 13.52
C THR A 146 -36.59 -3.75 12.96
N GLY A 147 -36.94 -3.84 11.67
CA GLY A 147 -37.96 -2.97 11.05
C GLY A 147 -39.35 -3.05 11.73
N ALA A 148 -39.60 -4.06 12.54
CA ALA A 148 -40.82 -4.22 13.38
C ALA A 148 -40.66 -3.61 14.79
N GLY A 149 -39.54 -2.92 15.09
CA GLY A 149 -39.32 -2.27 16.40
C GLY A 149 -38.84 -3.20 17.51
N ALA A 150 -38.70 -4.51 17.27
CA ALA A 150 -38.16 -5.45 18.23
C ALA A 150 -36.61 -5.39 18.28
N SER A 151 -36.00 -5.74 19.43
CA SER A 151 -34.54 -5.86 19.51
C SER A 151 -33.98 -6.81 18.47
N PHE A 152 -32.85 -6.45 17.86
CA PHE A 152 -32.22 -7.32 16.85
C PHE A 152 -31.75 -8.64 17.52
N PRO A 153 -32.19 -9.82 17.02
CA PRO A 153 -31.91 -11.08 17.69
C PRO A 153 -30.42 -11.40 17.64
N GLN A 154 -29.88 -11.84 18.77
CA GLN A 154 -28.48 -12.31 18.87
C GLN A 154 -27.41 -11.28 18.47
N ARG A 155 -27.71 -9.97 18.52
CA ARG A 155 -26.77 -8.91 18.13
C ARG A 155 -25.45 -8.98 18.94
N ASP A 156 -25.56 -9.16 20.26
CA ASP A 156 -24.38 -9.23 21.12
C ASP A 156 -23.52 -10.47 20.83
N LEU A 157 -24.15 -11.58 20.46
CA LEU A 157 -23.46 -12.79 20.03
C LEU A 157 -22.70 -12.56 18.68
N ILE A 158 -23.30 -11.85 17.73
CA ILE A 158 -22.65 -11.49 16.46
C ILE A 158 -21.41 -10.63 16.70
N ILE A 159 -21.51 -9.61 17.58
CA ILE A 159 -20.40 -8.73 17.93
C ILE A 159 -19.29 -9.53 18.61
N PHE A 160 -19.63 -10.36 19.60
CA PHE A 160 -18.70 -11.21 20.32
C PHE A 160 -17.97 -12.18 19.39
N LEU A 161 -18.69 -12.88 18.51
CA LEU A 161 -18.08 -13.81 17.56
C LEU A 161 -17.18 -13.09 16.56
N THR A 162 -17.60 -11.92 16.07
CA THR A 162 -16.76 -11.12 15.15
C THR A 162 -15.46 -10.68 15.83
N PHE A 163 -15.56 -10.19 17.07
CA PHE A 163 -14.38 -9.84 17.86
C PHE A 163 -13.46 -11.07 18.06
N SER A 164 -14.05 -12.20 18.45
CA SER A 164 -13.31 -13.44 18.67
C SER A 164 -12.57 -13.91 17.42
N VAL A 165 -13.18 -13.81 16.24
CA VAL A 165 -12.54 -14.11 14.95
C VAL A 165 -11.40 -13.16 14.67
N ILE A 166 -11.61 -11.85 14.88
CA ILE A 166 -10.57 -10.83 14.65
C ILE A 166 -9.39 -11.09 15.59
N PHE A 167 -9.64 -11.29 16.88
CA PHE A 167 -8.62 -11.57 17.87
C PHE A 167 -7.85 -12.85 17.55
N CYS A 168 -8.57 -13.94 17.26
CA CYS A 168 -7.97 -15.22 16.90
C CYS A 168 -7.10 -15.10 15.63
N THR A 169 -7.58 -14.42 14.59
CA THR A 169 -6.81 -14.27 13.35
C THR A 169 -5.62 -13.33 13.53
N LEU A 170 -5.74 -12.23 14.28
CA LEU A 170 -4.61 -11.34 14.54
C LEU A 170 -3.54 -12.01 15.40
N VAL A 171 -3.95 -12.69 16.48
CA VAL A 171 -2.99 -13.32 17.41
C VAL A 171 -2.42 -14.59 16.80
N LEU A 172 -3.26 -15.55 16.40
CA LEU A 172 -2.79 -16.86 15.91
C LEU A 172 -2.07 -16.72 14.57
N GLN A 173 -2.69 -16.09 13.58
CA GLN A 173 -2.10 -15.95 12.25
C GLN A 173 -0.96 -14.93 12.25
N GLY A 174 -1.13 -13.77 12.94
CA GLY A 174 -0.10 -12.74 12.99
C GLY A 174 1.19 -13.24 13.65
N LEU A 175 1.11 -13.89 14.82
CA LEU A 175 2.30 -14.40 15.52
C LEU A 175 2.93 -15.61 14.83
N SER A 176 2.12 -16.46 14.17
CA SER A 176 2.63 -17.66 13.50
C SER A 176 3.12 -17.39 12.07
N LEU A 177 2.72 -16.29 11.42
CA LEU A 177 3.06 -15.98 10.02
C LEU A 177 4.57 -15.89 9.78
N PRO A 178 5.39 -15.18 10.60
CA PRO A 178 6.84 -15.16 10.39
C PRO A 178 7.50 -16.54 10.51
N ALA A 179 7.01 -17.38 11.41
CA ALA A 179 7.48 -18.75 11.57
C ALA A 179 7.11 -19.63 10.37
N LEU A 180 5.91 -19.45 9.84
CA LEU A 180 5.42 -20.15 8.64
C LEU A 180 6.27 -19.77 7.41
N ILE A 181 6.52 -18.48 7.19
CA ILE A 181 7.35 -17.97 6.07
C ILE A 181 8.74 -18.60 6.13
N ARG A 182 9.39 -18.56 7.30
CA ARG A 182 10.72 -19.16 7.51
C ARG A 182 10.72 -20.67 7.25
N ARG A 183 9.72 -21.41 7.76
CA ARG A 183 9.64 -22.87 7.57
C ARG A 183 9.39 -23.28 6.12
N LEU A 184 8.65 -22.50 5.38
CA LEU A 184 8.36 -22.77 3.96
C LEU A 184 9.51 -22.35 3.04
N GLY A 185 10.51 -21.63 3.57
CA GLY A 185 11.60 -21.07 2.77
C GLY A 185 11.09 -20.14 1.69
N VAL A 186 10.00 -19.42 1.98
CA VAL A 186 9.51 -18.36 1.10
C VAL A 186 10.31 -17.11 1.45
N SER A 187 11.35 -16.86 0.68
CA SER A 187 12.01 -15.56 0.62
C SER A 187 11.46 -14.84 -0.60
N ASP A 188 10.92 -13.69 -0.41
CA ASP A 188 10.80 -12.71 -1.46
C ASP A 188 12.18 -12.06 -1.52
N ASP A 189 12.97 -12.39 -2.52
CA ASP A 189 14.24 -11.72 -2.77
C ASP A 189 14.02 -10.36 -3.45
N GLY A 190 12.76 -9.98 -3.66
CA GLY A 190 12.39 -8.72 -4.29
C GLY A 190 12.69 -8.69 -5.81
N SER A 191 13.21 -9.78 -6.37
CA SER A 191 13.65 -9.79 -7.77
C SER A 191 12.50 -9.56 -8.75
N ASP A 192 11.33 -10.18 -8.52
CA ASP A 192 10.15 -10.00 -9.38
C ASP A 192 9.64 -8.55 -9.33
N GLU A 193 9.61 -7.94 -8.12
CA GLU A 193 9.18 -6.55 -7.93
C GLU A 193 10.22 -5.56 -8.50
N GLU A 194 11.51 -5.84 -8.29
CA GLU A 194 12.60 -5.05 -8.87
C GLU A 194 12.60 -5.13 -10.40
N GLU A 195 12.39 -6.31 -10.99
CA GLU A 195 12.27 -6.45 -12.45
C GLU A 195 11.05 -5.72 -13.02
N GLU A 196 9.91 -5.75 -12.30
CA GLU A 196 8.71 -5.01 -12.72
C GLU A 196 8.93 -3.51 -12.63
N GLU A 197 9.58 -3.04 -11.57
CA GLU A 197 9.96 -1.64 -11.40
C GLU A 197 10.92 -1.17 -12.50
N ILE A 198 11.98 -1.93 -12.77
CA ILE A 198 12.94 -1.60 -13.83
C ILE A 198 12.25 -1.54 -15.20
N ARG A 199 11.39 -2.50 -15.51
CA ARG A 199 10.60 -2.49 -16.77
C ARG A 199 9.71 -1.26 -16.87
N GLY A 200 9.02 -0.90 -15.77
CA GLY A 200 8.20 0.30 -15.70
C GLY A 200 9.01 1.58 -15.91
N ARG A 201 10.17 1.68 -15.27
CA ARG A 201 11.07 2.83 -15.39
C ARG A 201 11.69 2.92 -16.81
N LEU A 202 12.04 1.79 -17.44
CA LEU A 202 12.51 1.76 -18.82
C LEU A 202 11.44 2.28 -19.77
N ALA A 203 10.22 1.77 -19.71
CA ALA A 203 9.11 2.23 -20.55
C ALA A 203 8.81 3.72 -20.36
N ALA A 204 8.89 4.22 -19.12
CA ALA A 204 8.71 5.65 -18.83
C ALA A 204 9.85 6.51 -19.43
N THR A 205 11.09 5.99 -19.40
CA THR A 205 12.27 6.68 -19.96
C THR A 205 12.22 6.71 -21.48
N GLU A 206 11.81 5.61 -22.12
CA GLU A 206 11.57 5.55 -23.58
C GLU A 206 10.50 6.55 -24.02
N ALA A 207 9.38 6.62 -23.28
CA ALA A 207 8.34 7.60 -23.56
C ALA A 207 8.82 9.05 -23.39
N ALA A 208 9.73 9.31 -22.44
CA ALA A 208 10.33 10.61 -22.25
C ALA A 208 11.26 10.98 -23.42
N LEU A 209 12.08 10.05 -23.91
CA LEU A 209 12.95 10.25 -25.07
C LEU A 209 12.13 10.54 -26.35
N ALA A 210 11.09 9.75 -26.59
CA ALA A 210 10.19 9.98 -27.71
C ALA A 210 9.54 11.38 -27.62
N ARG A 211 9.16 11.82 -26.41
CA ARG A 211 8.60 13.18 -26.22
C ARG A 211 9.64 14.27 -26.45
N ILE A 212 10.92 14.05 -26.09
CA ILE A 212 12.01 15.01 -26.38
C ILE A 212 12.19 15.15 -27.89
N ASP A 213 12.10 14.03 -28.65
CA ASP A 213 12.18 14.05 -30.11
C ASP A 213 11.02 14.83 -30.75
N ASP A 214 9.79 14.63 -30.25
CA ASP A 214 8.62 15.42 -30.69
C ASP A 214 8.81 16.92 -30.42
N LEU A 215 9.38 17.26 -29.25
CA LEU A 215 9.60 18.65 -28.83
C LEU A 215 10.68 19.36 -29.68
N ALA A 216 11.53 18.62 -30.38
CA ALA A 216 12.53 19.19 -31.30
C ALA A 216 11.88 19.94 -32.47
N ALA A 217 10.63 19.64 -32.81
CA ALA A 217 9.87 20.35 -33.86
C ALA A 217 9.17 21.64 -33.37
N GLU A 218 9.22 21.96 -32.07
CA GLU A 218 8.53 23.09 -31.47
C GLU A 218 9.44 24.36 -31.50
N GLU A 219 8.92 25.49 -31.95
CA GLU A 219 9.67 26.74 -32.13
C GLU A 219 10.26 27.33 -30.81
N TRP A 220 9.68 27.00 -29.67
CA TRP A 220 10.11 27.51 -28.35
C TRP A 220 11.27 26.70 -27.73
N THR A 221 11.62 25.55 -28.31
CA THR A 221 12.68 24.69 -27.80
C THR A 221 14.05 25.14 -28.32
N ARG A 222 15.08 24.93 -27.50
CA ARG A 222 16.47 25.22 -27.85
C ARG A 222 17.25 23.93 -28.00
N ASP A 223 18.03 23.80 -29.07
CA ASP A 223 18.82 22.59 -29.36
C ASP A 223 19.72 22.18 -28.19
N GLU A 224 20.41 23.14 -27.56
CA GLU A 224 21.26 22.87 -26.41
C GLU A 224 20.48 22.25 -25.23
N THR A 225 19.25 22.70 -25.00
CA THR A 225 18.39 22.18 -23.93
C THR A 225 17.90 20.78 -24.27
N LEU A 226 17.52 20.56 -25.51
CA LEU A 226 17.09 19.23 -26.01
C LEU A 226 18.22 18.21 -25.91
N GLU A 227 19.43 18.59 -26.35
CA GLU A 227 20.61 17.70 -26.29
C GLU A 227 20.96 17.34 -24.85
N ARG A 228 20.96 18.32 -23.93
CA ARG A 228 21.18 18.07 -22.50
C ARG A 228 20.13 17.16 -21.89
N MET A 229 18.85 17.36 -22.21
CA MET A 229 17.77 16.50 -21.76
C MET A 229 17.91 15.09 -22.34
N ARG A 230 18.18 14.95 -23.64
CA ARG A 230 18.38 13.67 -24.30
C ARG A 230 19.52 12.89 -23.64
N ASN A 231 20.69 13.50 -23.47
CA ASN A 231 21.84 12.89 -22.82
C ASN A 231 21.53 12.38 -21.41
N LEU A 232 20.76 13.16 -20.63
CA LEU A 232 20.32 12.76 -19.29
C LEU A 232 19.44 11.51 -19.33
N TYR A 233 18.43 11.49 -20.21
CA TYR A 233 17.49 10.36 -20.28
C TYR A 233 18.12 9.12 -20.94
N GLU A 234 19.02 9.28 -21.91
CA GLU A 234 19.81 8.18 -22.48
C GLU A 234 20.72 7.56 -21.41
N TYR A 235 21.39 8.38 -20.59
CA TYR A 235 22.18 7.87 -19.48
C TYR A 235 21.32 7.06 -18.48
N ARG A 236 20.13 7.57 -18.11
CA ARG A 236 19.18 6.86 -17.25
C ARG A 236 18.75 5.53 -17.88
N MET A 237 18.44 5.52 -19.17
CA MET A 237 18.04 4.32 -19.89
C MET A 237 19.14 3.26 -19.87
N ARG A 238 20.40 3.64 -20.17
CA ARG A 238 21.54 2.72 -20.15
C ARG A 238 21.78 2.16 -18.74
N ARG A 239 21.71 2.98 -17.70
CA ARG A 239 21.83 2.53 -16.31
C ARG A 239 20.74 1.50 -15.96
N LEU A 240 19.48 1.77 -16.31
CA LEU A 240 18.37 0.84 -16.06
C LEU A 240 18.52 -0.45 -16.88
N ALA A 241 18.98 -0.36 -18.12
CA ALA A 241 19.23 -1.52 -18.98
C ALA A 241 20.39 -2.39 -18.44
N ALA A 242 21.46 -1.77 -17.91
CA ALA A 242 22.53 -2.49 -17.24
C ALA A 242 22.03 -3.21 -15.98
N ARG A 243 21.22 -2.52 -15.16
CA ARG A 243 20.61 -3.10 -13.96
C ARG A 243 19.64 -4.25 -14.28
N ALA A 244 18.95 -4.17 -15.43
CA ALA A 244 18.12 -5.25 -15.95
C ALA A 244 18.94 -6.42 -16.54
N GLY A 245 20.26 -6.33 -16.62
CA GLY A 245 21.12 -7.32 -17.27
C GLY A 245 20.93 -7.43 -18.78
N THR A 246 20.28 -6.43 -19.42
CA THR A 246 20.04 -6.42 -20.86
C THR A 246 21.23 -5.87 -21.66
N ILE A 247 22.10 -5.12 -21.00
CA ILE A 247 23.39 -4.67 -21.53
C ILE A 247 24.49 -4.94 -20.50
N GLU A 248 25.73 -5.01 -20.96
CA GLU A 248 26.90 -5.12 -20.09
C GLU A 248 27.05 -3.84 -19.23
N ASP A 249 27.30 -3.99 -17.93
CA ASP A 249 27.53 -2.84 -17.05
C ASP A 249 28.96 -2.31 -17.26
N ASP A 250 29.10 -1.33 -18.13
CA ASP A 250 30.35 -0.61 -18.37
C ASP A 250 30.63 0.45 -17.28
N GLY A 251 30.40 0.11 -16.02
CA GLY A 251 30.61 0.98 -14.86
C GLY A 251 29.54 2.08 -14.69
N TYR A 252 28.36 1.89 -15.22
CA TYR A 252 27.25 2.84 -15.08
C TYR A 252 26.81 2.99 -13.63
N GLU A 253 26.78 1.88 -12.88
CA GLU A 253 26.36 1.90 -11.47
C GLU A 253 27.39 2.62 -10.61
N GLU A 254 28.68 2.33 -10.79
CA GLU A 254 29.77 3.00 -10.04
C GLU A 254 29.79 4.51 -10.32
N ARG A 255 29.67 4.92 -11.59
CA ARG A 255 29.59 6.34 -11.96
C ARG A 255 28.36 7.03 -11.39
N SER A 256 27.23 6.32 -11.29
CA SER A 256 26.01 6.84 -10.70
C SER A 256 26.16 7.06 -9.20
N LEU A 257 26.76 6.11 -8.48
CA LEU A 257 27.05 6.24 -7.04
C LEU A 257 28.01 7.39 -6.77
N ALA A 258 29.10 7.50 -7.57
CA ALA A 258 30.05 8.61 -7.44
C ALA A 258 29.38 9.97 -7.70
N TYR A 259 28.49 10.05 -8.68
CA TYR A 259 27.71 11.26 -8.93
C TYR A 259 26.79 11.60 -7.76
N GLN A 260 26.04 10.62 -7.23
CA GLN A 260 25.16 10.82 -6.07
C GLN A 260 25.96 11.32 -4.86
N GLN A 261 27.09 10.71 -4.56
CA GLN A 261 27.97 11.13 -3.48
C GLN A 261 28.48 12.56 -3.67
N MET A 262 28.87 12.93 -4.89
CA MET A 262 29.30 14.29 -5.21
C MET A 262 28.17 15.31 -4.98
N VAL A 263 26.96 15.01 -5.45
CA VAL A 263 25.82 15.92 -5.26
C VAL A 263 25.47 16.06 -3.78
N GLN A 264 25.47 14.98 -2.99
CA GLN A 264 25.27 15.04 -1.54
C GLN A 264 26.28 15.96 -0.85
N LEU A 265 27.56 15.88 -1.20
CA LEU A 265 28.60 16.77 -0.67
C LEU A 265 28.36 18.24 -1.03
N VAL A 266 27.94 18.50 -2.27
CA VAL A 266 27.61 19.85 -2.73
C VAL A 266 26.39 20.41 -2.00
N LEU A 267 25.32 19.62 -1.85
CA LEU A 267 24.13 20.01 -1.08
C LEU A 267 24.47 20.25 0.40
N GLY A 268 25.36 19.43 0.98
CA GLY A 268 25.89 19.63 2.32
C GLY A 268 26.58 20.99 2.49
N ALA A 269 27.43 21.35 1.54
CA ALA A 269 28.12 22.66 1.55
C ALA A 269 27.13 23.84 1.43
N GLN A 270 26.08 23.70 0.62
CA GLN A 270 25.02 24.72 0.51
C GLN A 270 24.26 24.87 1.84
N ARG A 271 23.87 23.75 2.50
CA ARG A 271 23.21 23.79 3.82
C ARG A 271 24.08 24.50 4.87
N GLU A 272 25.37 24.18 4.93
CA GLU A 272 26.29 24.84 5.84
C GLU A 272 26.40 26.37 5.58
N ALA A 273 26.44 26.79 4.32
CA ALA A 273 26.46 28.20 3.97
C ALA A 273 25.18 28.91 4.44
N LEU A 274 24.01 28.30 4.26
CA LEU A 274 22.73 28.84 4.74
C LEU A 274 22.69 28.95 6.27
N LEU A 275 23.20 27.94 6.99
CA LEU A 275 23.28 27.95 8.45
C LEU A 275 24.24 29.06 8.96
N ARG A 276 25.37 29.27 8.29
CA ARG A 276 26.27 30.40 8.60
C ARG A 276 25.59 31.76 8.37
N MET A 277 24.90 31.94 7.24
CA MET A 277 24.17 33.18 6.97
C MET A 277 23.07 33.44 7.99
N ARG A 278 22.44 32.41 8.52
CA ARG A 278 21.48 32.52 9.62
C ARG A 278 22.15 32.96 10.92
N SER A 279 23.27 32.35 11.29
CA SER A 279 24.01 32.72 12.51
C SER A 279 24.55 34.13 12.46
N ASP A 280 24.89 34.61 11.28
CA ASP A 280 25.35 36.02 11.04
C ASP A 280 24.18 37.02 10.99
N GLY A 281 22.94 36.57 11.18
CA GLY A 281 21.76 37.47 11.11
C GLY A 281 21.42 37.95 9.71
N LYS A 282 22.01 37.37 8.66
CA LYS A 282 21.78 37.76 7.25
C LYS A 282 20.55 37.11 6.63
N LEU A 283 20.07 35.98 7.21
CA LEU A 283 18.88 35.28 6.77
C LEU A 283 17.96 34.98 7.96
N SER A 284 16.66 35.15 7.75
CA SER A 284 15.65 34.75 8.72
C SER A 284 15.52 33.21 8.79
N ASN A 285 15.10 32.70 9.95
CA ASN A 285 14.85 31.24 10.12
C ASN A 285 13.85 30.71 9.08
N GLU A 286 12.83 31.48 8.77
CA GLU A 286 11.78 31.08 7.82
C GLU A 286 12.33 30.88 6.40
N LEU A 287 13.22 31.78 5.96
CA LEU A 287 13.86 31.67 4.65
C LEU A 287 14.83 30.47 4.60
N VAL A 288 15.61 30.27 5.67
CA VAL A 288 16.51 29.11 5.74
C VAL A 288 15.71 27.81 5.65
N HIS A 289 14.63 27.66 6.41
CA HIS A 289 13.78 26.46 6.34
C HIS A 289 13.20 26.23 4.94
N ARG A 290 12.80 27.29 4.24
CA ARG A 290 12.29 27.20 2.88
C ARG A 290 13.34 26.68 1.91
N ILE A 291 14.55 27.28 1.93
CA ILE A 291 15.63 26.89 1.01
C ILE A 291 16.17 25.50 1.34
N VAL A 292 16.34 25.17 2.62
CA VAL A 292 16.76 23.81 3.03
C VAL A 292 15.77 22.77 2.54
N ARG A 293 14.47 23.02 2.62
CA ARG A 293 13.45 22.11 2.07
C ARG A 293 13.60 21.91 0.55
N GLU A 294 14.02 22.91 -0.20
CA GLU A 294 14.29 22.77 -1.64
C GLU A 294 15.50 21.85 -1.88
N LEU A 295 16.58 22.00 -1.08
CA LEU A 295 17.76 21.14 -1.13
C LEU A 295 17.42 19.70 -0.74
N ASP A 296 16.56 19.50 0.27
CA ASP A 296 16.10 18.18 0.69
C ASP A 296 15.29 17.48 -0.42
N LEU A 297 14.47 18.23 -1.17
CA LEU A 297 13.75 17.69 -2.33
C LEU A 297 14.68 17.36 -3.50
N GLU A 298 15.79 18.08 -3.65
CA GLU A 298 16.81 17.78 -4.65
C GLU A 298 17.58 16.50 -4.27
N GLU A 299 17.97 16.36 -3.00
CA GLU A 299 18.61 15.16 -2.48
C GLU A 299 17.74 13.91 -2.61
N ALA A 300 16.46 14.01 -2.25
CA ALA A 300 15.51 12.91 -2.39
C ALA A 300 15.33 12.41 -3.84
N ARG A 301 15.65 13.23 -4.84
CA ARG A 301 15.65 12.83 -6.26
C ARG A 301 16.85 11.98 -6.65
N LEU A 302 17.93 11.97 -5.86
CA LEU A 302 19.13 11.17 -6.13
C LEU A 302 18.95 9.70 -5.74
N GLU A 303 18.07 9.42 -4.78
CA GLU A 303 17.80 8.06 -4.29
C GLU A 303 16.88 7.25 -5.24
N ILE A 304 16.35 7.90 -6.30
CA ILE A 304 15.48 7.32 -7.31
C ILE A 304 16.28 7.02 -8.58
#